data_298e50796d9cffa76f2d3d87d9b5eb9e
#
_entry.id   298e50796d9cffa76f2d3d87d9b5eb9e
#
_cell.length_a   1.000
_cell.length_b   1.000
_cell.length_c   1.000
_cell.angle_alpha   90.00
_cell.angle_beta   90.00
_cell.angle_gamma   90.00
#
_symmetry.space_group_name_H-M   'P 1'
#
loop_
_entity.id
_entity.type
_entity.pdbx_description
1 polymer ?
#
loop_
_entity_poly.entity_id
_entity_poly.type
_entity_poly.pdbx_seq_one_letter_code
_entity_poly.pdbx_strand_id
1 'polypeptide(L)'
;FLLNDSEKEAEYIDKFKLFKVDKKENLNQSLYEMRRRMIQRKEVKALVCLGGKIKENKKDEGIREEIELAQKMNIPVFVVGSVGGCSSEVALEYKSIGWRGLNNASLELNQKFLDGIDYFSMAQDMIKHISSNK
;
A
#
# COMPACT_ATOMS: atom_id res chain seq x y z
N PHE A 1 13.42 -5.75 7.12
CA PHE A 1 14.47 -6.77 7.06
C PHE A 1 15.82 -6.09 7.27
N LEU A 2 16.37 -6.24 8.45
CA LEU A 2 17.74 -5.87 8.74
C LEU A 2 18.62 -7.08 8.39
N LEU A 3 19.07 -7.14 7.16
CA LEU A 3 20.11 -8.09 6.76
C LEU A 3 21.45 -7.49 7.19
N ASN A 4 21.98 -7.94 8.30
CA ASN A 4 23.33 -7.58 8.76
C ASN A 4 24.42 -8.53 8.20
N ASP A 5 24.06 -9.38 7.26
CA ASP A 5 24.92 -10.43 6.74
C ASP A 5 25.16 -10.17 5.24
N SER A 6 26.37 -9.79 4.90
CA SER A 6 26.76 -9.44 3.52
C SER A 6 26.60 -10.61 2.53
N GLU A 7 26.70 -11.87 3.01
CA GLU A 7 26.52 -13.03 2.14
C GLU A 7 25.06 -13.25 1.79
N LYS A 8 24.15 -13.09 2.76
CA LYS A 8 22.70 -13.16 2.50
C LYS A 8 22.24 -12.01 1.61
N GLU A 9 22.81 -10.83 1.80
CA GLU A 9 22.53 -9.68 0.97
C GLU A 9 22.89 -9.93 -0.50
N ALA A 10 24.07 -10.52 -0.77
CA ALA A 10 24.50 -10.87 -2.12
C ALA A 10 23.55 -11.88 -2.80
N GLU A 11 23.09 -12.90 -2.05
CA GLU A 11 22.14 -13.87 -2.56
C GLU A 11 20.78 -13.24 -2.93
N TYR A 12 20.31 -12.28 -2.14
CA TYR A 12 19.05 -11.59 -2.41
C TYR A 12 19.14 -10.59 -3.56
N ILE A 13 20.29 -9.94 -3.78
CA ILE A 13 20.49 -9.02 -4.90
C ILE A 13 20.28 -9.73 -6.25
N ASP A 14 20.72 -10.96 -6.39
CA ASP A 14 20.55 -11.73 -7.63
C ASP A 14 19.10 -12.17 -7.89
N LYS A 15 18.29 -12.35 -6.83
CA LYS A 15 16.91 -12.83 -6.91
C LYS A 15 15.87 -11.72 -6.85
N PHE A 16 16.18 -10.65 -6.16
CA PHE A 16 15.25 -9.54 -5.88
C PHE A 16 15.91 -8.19 -6.11
N LYS A 17 15.10 -7.24 -6.59
CA LYS A 17 15.55 -5.87 -6.70
C LYS A 17 15.54 -5.20 -5.33
N LEU A 18 16.69 -5.11 -4.67
CA LEU A 18 16.84 -4.50 -3.35
C LEU A 18 17.11 -2.99 -3.46
N PHE A 19 16.43 -2.23 -2.61
CA PHE A 19 16.65 -0.79 -2.44
C PHE A 19 17.03 -0.51 -1.00
N LYS A 20 18.26 -0.04 -0.81
CA LYS A 20 18.73 0.39 0.50
C LYS A 20 18.24 1.81 0.80
N VAL A 21 17.82 2.00 2.03
CA VAL A 21 17.47 3.31 2.58
C VAL A 21 18.39 3.60 3.75
N ASP A 22 19.00 4.77 3.75
CA ASP A 22 19.88 5.18 4.83
C ASP A 22 19.13 5.25 6.15
N LYS A 23 19.77 4.75 7.21
CA LYS A 23 19.23 4.85 8.56
C LYS A 23 19.14 6.31 8.97
N LYS A 24 17.96 6.73 9.40
CA LYS A 24 17.70 8.06 9.94
C LYS A 24 17.83 8.08 11.46
N GLU A 25 17.62 9.23 12.06
CA GLU A 25 17.79 9.43 13.52
C GLU A 25 16.89 8.49 14.35
N ASN A 26 15.71 8.18 13.85
CA ASN A 26 14.80 7.23 14.51
C ASN A 26 14.11 6.29 13.49
N LEU A 27 13.49 5.23 14.03
CA LEU A 27 12.83 4.19 13.23
C LEU A 27 11.69 4.76 12.36
N ASN A 28 10.89 5.68 12.91
CA ASN A 28 9.73 6.23 12.19
C ASN A 28 10.17 7.03 10.97
N GLN A 29 11.23 7.83 11.07
CA GLN A 29 11.81 8.56 9.93
C GLN A 29 12.38 7.60 8.89
N SER A 30 13.04 6.53 9.31
CA SER A 30 13.58 5.52 8.40
C SER A 30 12.47 4.80 7.65
N LEU A 31 11.37 4.45 8.33
CA LEU A 31 10.19 3.81 7.71
C LEU A 31 9.47 4.77 6.76
N TYR A 32 9.32 6.03 7.14
CA TYR A 32 8.73 7.04 6.25
C TYR A 32 9.53 7.20 4.95
N GLU A 33 10.84 7.34 5.05
CA GLU A 33 11.72 7.49 3.87
C GLU A 33 11.68 6.24 2.99
N MET A 34 11.64 5.06 3.59
CA MET A 34 11.49 3.79 2.86
C MET A 34 10.18 3.76 2.06
N ARG A 35 9.04 4.07 2.70
CA ARG A 35 7.72 4.12 2.06
C ARG A 35 7.68 5.15 0.94
N ARG A 36 8.21 6.35 1.21
CA ARG A 36 8.28 7.43 0.23
C ARG A 36 9.05 6.99 -1.01
N ARG A 37 10.24 6.43 -0.88
CA ARG A 37 11.05 5.95 -2.00
C ARG A 37 10.39 4.80 -2.76
N MET A 38 9.72 3.91 -2.05
CA MET A 38 8.98 2.81 -2.67
C MET A 38 7.85 3.33 -3.56
N ILE A 39 7.05 4.26 -3.06
CA ILE A 39 5.87 4.78 -3.74
C ILE A 39 6.26 5.74 -4.89
N GLN A 40 7.33 6.52 -4.75
CA GLN A 40 7.80 7.48 -5.76
C GLN A 40 8.37 6.86 -7.04
N ARG A 41 8.51 5.55 -7.11
CA ARG A 41 9.07 4.90 -8.28
C ARG A 41 8.15 5.04 -9.49
N LYS A 42 8.74 5.32 -10.66
CA LYS A 42 8.01 5.54 -11.92
C LYS A 42 7.14 4.35 -12.34
N GLU A 43 7.54 3.16 -11.92
CA GLU A 43 6.85 1.90 -12.23
C GLU A 43 5.60 1.67 -11.38
N VAL A 44 5.47 2.38 -10.25
CA VAL A 44 4.30 2.25 -9.36
C VAL A 44 3.10 2.92 -10.00
N LYS A 45 2.07 2.14 -10.30
CA LYS A 45 0.83 2.60 -10.95
C LYS A 45 -0.39 2.54 -10.04
N ALA A 46 -0.28 1.81 -8.95
CA ALA A 46 -1.28 1.73 -7.89
C ALA A 46 -0.63 1.29 -6.58
N LEU A 47 -1.28 1.59 -5.47
CA LEU A 47 -0.97 1.06 -4.15
C LEU A 47 -2.09 0.10 -3.75
N VAL A 48 -1.73 -1.10 -3.28
CA VAL A 48 -2.68 -2.04 -2.69
C VAL A 48 -2.34 -2.21 -1.21
N CYS A 49 -3.28 -1.88 -0.34
CA CYS A 49 -3.14 -1.99 1.10
C CYS A 49 -3.92 -3.19 1.63
N LEU A 50 -3.28 -4.01 2.45
CA LEU A 50 -3.93 -5.16 3.09
C LEU A 50 -3.33 -5.44 4.47
N GLY A 51 -4.17 -5.80 5.44
CA GLY A 51 -3.76 -6.11 6.81
C GLY A 51 -3.29 -4.88 7.58
N GLY A 52 -2.11 -4.98 8.14
CA GLY A 52 -1.49 -3.92 8.93
C GLY A 52 -1.91 -3.90 10.39
N LYS A 53 -1.00 -3.42 11.25
CA LYS A 53 -1.24 -3.28 12.69
C LYS A 53 -2.17 -2.10 12.97
N ILE A 54 -3.19 -2.35 13.78
CA ILE A 54 -3.98 -1.31 14.43
C ILE A 54 -3.15 -0.75 15.60
N LYS A 55 -3.03 0.56 15.69
CA LYS A 55 -2.34 1.25 16.78
C LYS A 55 -3.28 2.20 17.51
N GLU A 56 -2.97 2.50 18.78
CA GLU A 56 -3.73 3.49 19.57
C GLU A 56 -3.73 4.86 18.90
N ASN A 57 -2.57 5.29 18.41
CA ASN A 57 -2.47 6.50 17.59
C ASN A 57 -2.52 6.12 16.10
N LYS A 58 -3.63 6.46 15.44
CA LYS A 58 -3.83 6.18 14.01
C LYS A 58 -2.75 6.79 13.10
N LYS A 59 -2.11 7.89 13.52
CA LYS A 59 -1.01 8.52 12.77
C LYS A 59 0.24 7.65 12.69
N ASP A 60 0.39 6.69 13.60
CA ASP A 60 1.53 5.76 13.62
C ASP A 60 1.26 4.48 12.81
N GLU A 61 0.07 4.35 12.20
CA GLU A 61 -0.29 3.22 11.36
C GLU A 61 0.35 3.37 9.97
N GLY A 62 1.25 2.44 9.63
CA GLY A 62 2.01 2.51 8.39
C GLY A 62 1.17 2.54 7.12
N ILE A 63 0.05 1.82 7.10
CA ILE A 63 -0.88 1.82 5.96
C ILE A 63 -1.46 3.22 5.71
N ARG A 64 -1.83 3.97 6.76
CA ARG A 64 -2.34 5.33 6.59
C ARG A 64 -1.30 6.28 6.01
N GLU A 65 -0.07 6.17 6.48
CA GLU A 65 1.05 6.94 5.92
C GLU A 65 1.31 6.60 4.45
N GLU A 66 1.25 5.32 4.08
CA GLU A 66 1.39 4.89 2.68
C GLU A 66 0.26 5.43 1.80
N ILE A 67 -0.98 5.42 2.28
CA ILE A 67 -2.13 6.00 1.57
C ILE A 67 -1.94 7.50 1.37
N GLU A 68 -1.57 8.24 2.40
CA GLU A 68 -1.32 9.69 2.29
C GLU A 68 -0.21 10.00 1.27
N LEU A 69 0.87 9.23 1.28
CA LEU A 69 1.95 9.38 0.30
C LEU A 69 1.48 9.11 -1.12
N ALA A 70 0.70 8.05 -1.33
CA ALA A 70 0.15 7.73 -2.64
C ALA A 70 -0.82 8.81 -3.15
N GLN A 71 -1.69 9.31 -2.28
CA GLN A 71 -2.62 10.40 -2.60
C GLN A 71 -1.90 11.70 -3.00
N LYS A 72 -0.84 12.07 -2.28
CA LYS A 72 0.00 13.23 -2.63
C LYS A 72 0.65 13.12 -4.01
N MET A 73 0.82 11.90 -4.51
CA MET A 73 1.41 11.60 -5.82
C MET A 73 0.36 11.25 -6.88
N ASN A 74 -0.92 11.37 -6.56
CA ASN A 74 -2.03 10.98 -7.44
C ASN A 74 -1.96 9.51 -7.89
N ILE A 75 -1.45 8.63 -7.02
CA ILE A 75 -1.42 7.19 -7.25
C ILE A 75 -2.70 6.59 -6.69
N PRO A 76 -3.49 5.86 -7.49
CA PRO A 76 -4.72 5.24 -7.03
C PRO A 76 -4.44 4.18 -5.97
N VAL A 77 -5.28 4.15 -4.93
CA VAL A 77 -5.16 3.25 -3.78
C VAL A 77 -6.32 2.27 -3.75
N PHE A 78 -6.03 1.00 -3.60
CA PHE A 78 -7.00 -0.06 -3.39
C PHE A 78 -6.81 -0.68 -2.01
N VAL A 79 -7.87 -0.77 -1.22
CA VAL A 79 -7.78 -1.22 0.17
C VAL A 79 -8.54 -2.53 0.35
N VAL A 80 -7.81 -3.60 0.66
CA VAL A 80 -8.39 -4.92 0.91
C VAL A 80 -8.85 -5.01 2.36
N GLY A 81 -10.16 -5.00 2.58
CA GLY A 81 -10.75 -5.02 3.92
C GLY A 81 -10.93 -6.43 4.48
N SER A 82 -11.13 -7.44 3.62
CA SER A 82 -11.47 -8.81 4.04
C SER A 82 -10.39 -9.55 4.84
N VAL A 83 -9.14 -9.08 4.76
CA VAL A 83 -8.03 -9.65 5.55
C VAL A 83 -7.95 -9.12 6.98
N GLY A 84 -8.79 -8.14 7.34
CA GLY A 84 -8.77 -7.54 8.67
C GLY A 84 -7.65 -6.52 8.89
N GLY A 85 -7.41 -6.18 10.16
CA GLY A 85 -6.38 -5.23 10.57
C GLY A 85 -6.68 -3.78 10.20
N CYS A 86 -5.64 -2.95 10.11
CA CYS A 86 -5.77 -1.53 9.80
C CYS A 86 -6.44 -1.30 8.43
N SER A 87 -6.18 -2.13 7.43
CA SER A 87 -6.81 -2.00 6.11
C SER A 87 -8.33 -2.16 6.17
N SER A 88 -8.85 -3.03 7.04
CA SER A 88 -10.30 -3.19 7.23
C SER A 88 -10.94 -1.91 7.79
N GLU A 89 -10.33 -1.31 8.82
CA GLU A 89 -10.82 -0.04 9.38
C GLU A 89 -10.79 1.08 8.35
N VAL A 90 -9.68 1.21 7.64
CA VAL A 90 -9.51 2.22 6.58
C VAL A 90 -10.53 2.03 5.46
N ALA A 91 -10.76 0.79 5.01
CA ALA A 91 -11.76 0.51 3.98
C ALA A 91 -13.18 0.92 4.41
N LEU A 92 -13.56 0.65 5.66
CA LEU A 92 -14.86 1.07 6.22
C LEU A 92 -14.97 2.59 6.34
N GLU A 93 -13.90 3.28 6.73
CA GLU A 93 -13.85 4.74 6.78
C GLU A 93 -14.06 5.34 5.37
N TYR A 94 -13.36 4.84 4.34
CA TYR A 94 -13.54 5.29 2.97
C TYR A 94 -14.93 4.96 2.41
N LYS A 95 -15.48 3.81 2.74
CA LYS A 95 -16.87 3.46 2.40
C LYS A 95 -17.85 4.50 2.93
N SER A 96 -17.68 4.96 4.16
CA SER A 96 -18.58 5.94 4.79
C SER A 96 -18.61 7.30 4.07
N ILE A 97 -17.56 7.64 3.33
CA ILE A 97 -17.46 8.86 2.53
C ILE A 97 -17.58 8.61 1.01
N GLY A 98 -18.09 7.43 0.62
CA GLY A 98 -18.32 7.08 -0.78
C GLY A 98 -17.02 6.90 -1.58
N TRP A 99 -15.94 6.41 -0.96
CA TRP A 99 -14.64 6.11 -1.55
C TRP A 99 -13.89 7.32 -2.14
N ARG A 100 -14.30 8.52 -1.77
CA ARG A 100 -13.70 9.76 -2.31
C ARG A 100 -12.23 9.88 -1.96
N GLY A 101 -11.43 10.27 -2.96
CA GLY A 101 -10.00 10.52 -2.79
C GLY A 101 -9.13 9.25 -2.72
N LEU A 102 -9.69 8.06 -2.89
CA LEU A 102 -8.96 6.81 -2.83
C LEU A 102 -8.47 6.38 -4.22
N ASN A 103 -9.43 6.24 -5.13
CA ASN A 103 -9.24 5.92 -6.54
C ASN A 103 -10.47 6.39 -7.32
N ASN A 104 -10.44 6.30 -8.64
CA ASN A 104 -11.57 6.65 -9.49
C ASN A 104 -12.35 5.39 -9.96
N ALA A 105 -12.27 4.31 -9.19
CA ALA A 105 -12.98 3.07 -9.49
C ALA A 105 -14.46 3.15 -9.10
N SER A 106 -15.26 2.23 -9.66
CA SER A 106 -16.66 2.13 -9.31
C SER A 106 -16.88 1.76 -7.84
N LEU A 107 -18.08 2.05 -7.34
CA LEU A 107 -18.49 1.64 -5.99
C LEU A 107 -18.45 0.12 -5.85
N GLU A 108 -18.85 -0.62 -6.88
CA GLU A 108 -18.84 -2.08 -6.90
C GLU A 108 -17.43 -2.64 -6.78
N LEU A 109 -16.45 -2.04 -7.49
CA LEU A 109 -15.08 -2.50 -7.42
C LEU A 109 -14.49 -2.23 -6.03
N ASN A 110 -14.69 -1.06 -5.45
CA ASN A 110 -14.24 -0.76 -4.09
C ASN A 110 -14.92 -1.64 -3.04
N GLN A 111 -16.21 -1.94 -3.21
CA GLN A 111 -16.93 -2.87 -2.32
C GLN A 111 -16.37 -4.30 -2.43
N LYS A 112 -16.02 -4.73 -3.65
CA LYS A 112 -15.36 -6.02 -3.88
C LYS A 112 -14.00 -6.11 -3.15
N PHE A 113 -13.23 -5.03 -3.12
CA PHE A 113 -11.97 -4.96 -2.34
C PHE A 113 -12.22 -4.96 -0.83
N LEU A 114 -13.33 -4.39 -0.36
CA LEU A 114 -13.66 -4.36 1.07
C LEU A 114 -13.96 -5.76 1.63
N ASP A 115 -14.79 -6.54 0.95
CA ASP A 115 -15.36 -7.79 1.50
C ASP A 115 -15.13 -9.04 0.65
N GLY A 116 -14.57 -8.89 -0.55
CA GLY A 116 -14.25 -10.01 -1.42
C GLY A 116 -13.08 -10.86 -0.94
N ILE A 117 -13.12 -12.14 -1.28
CA ILE A 117 -12.08 -13.13 -0.96
C ILE A 117 -11.39 -13.73 -2.20
N ASP A 118 -11.89 -13.43 -3.39
CA ASP A 118 -11.24 -13.81 -4.64
C ASP A 118 -10.21 -12.76 -5.04
N TYR A 119 -9.03 -12.84 -4.42
CA TYR A 119 -7.95 -11.88 -4.62
C TYR A 119 -7.40 -11.87 -6.05
N PHE A 120 -7.46 -13.01 -6.74
CA PHE A 120 -7.05 -13.08 -8.14
C PHE A 120 -7.97 -12.25 -9.05
N SER A 121 -9.27 -12.41 -8.90
CA SER A 121 -10.28 -11.62 -9.61
C SER A 121 -10.17 -10.13 -9.26
N MET A 122 -9.95 -9.79 -8.00
CA MET A 122 -9.73 -8.41 -7.56
C MET A 122 -8.50 -7.79 -8.25
N ALA A 123 -7.39 -8.51 -8.32
CA ALA A 123 -6.18 -8.04 -8.98
C ALA A 123 -6.40 -7.83 -10.49
N GLN A 124 -7.12 -8.73 -11.17
CA GLN A 124 -7.46 -8.58 -12.58
C GLN A 124 -8.31 -7.33 -12.83
N ASP A 125 -9.35 -7.11 -12.02
CA ASP A 125 -10.23 -5.95 -12.14
C ASP A 125 -9.48 -4.63 -11.88
N MET A 126 -8.58 -4.62 -10.91
CA MET A 126 -7.71 -3.47 -10.64
C MET A 126 -6.79 -3.16 -11.84
N ILE A 127 -6.11 -4.17 -12.37
CA ILE A 127 -5.21 -4.00 -13.52
C ILE A 127 -5.99 -3.48 -14.73
N LYS A 128 -7.17 -4.02 -14.99
CA LYS A 128 -8.06 -3.56 -16.06
C LYS A 128 -8.47 -2.09 -15.86
N HIS A 129 -8.85 -1.71 -14.64
CA HIS A 129 -9.22 -0.33 -14.31
C HIS A 129 -8.04 0.63 -14.53
N ILE A 130 -6.84 0.31 -14.03
CA ILE A 130 -5.64 1.14 -14.19
C ILE A 130 -5.27 1.28 -15.67
N SER A 131 -5.37 0.21 -16.45
CA SER A 131 -5.04 0.21 -17.88
C SER A 131 -6.02 1.03 -18.70
N SER A 132 -7.29 1.13 -18.29
CA SER A 132 -8.34 1.89 -18.99
C SER A 132 -8.27 3.40 -18.73
N ASN A 133 -7.61 3.83 -17.67
CA ASN A 133 -7.49 5.23 -17.24
C ASN A 133 -6.16 5.89 -17.68
N LYS A 134 -5.53 5.36 -18.69
CA LYS A 134 -4.32 5.95 -19.30
C LYS A 134 -4.68 7.02 -20.33
#